data_6ccfa86241b69c1e3d0fbaad8a00616a
#
_entry.id   6ccfa86241b69c1e3d0fbaad8a00616a
#
_cell.length_a   1.000
_cell.length_b   1.000
_cell.length_c   1.000
_cell.angle_alpha   90.00
_cell.angle_beta   90.00
_cell.angle_gamma   90.00
#
_symmetry.space_group_name_H-M   'P 1'
#
loop_
_entity.id
_entity.type
_entity.pdbx_description
1 polymer ?
#
loop_
_entity_poly.entity_id
_entity_poly.type
_entity_poly.pdbx_seq_one_letter_code
_entity_poly.pdbx_strand_id
1 'polypeptide(L)'
;MAIKEGWTGRVYEDFEVGDVYQHPLGRTIHPADNAWFSLLTMNTNPVHFDAAYAARTEFGKPLVNSCLTLAIVTGQSVTDLSQNAIANLGWDQVRLPHPVFEGDTIYARSEVLETRESKSRPHAGIVRVKTTGLNQNGVTVLEFTRTFMVYKRGHVPAAG
;
A
#
# COMPACT_ATOMS: atom_id res chain seq x y z
N MET A 1 20.12 20.43 -25.72
CA MET A 1 19.85 19.34 -24.76
C MET A 1 18.37 19.45 -24.39
N ALA A 2 17.57 18.36 -24.53
CA ALA A 2 16.14 18.39 -24.19
C ALA A 2 15.97 17.89 -22.74
N ILE A 3 15.32 18.67 -21.89
CA ILE A 3 14.90 18.25 -20.55
C ILE A 3 13.73 17.29 -20.73
N LYS A 4 13.79 16.13 -20.06
CA LYS A 4 12.70 15.16 -20.01
C LYS A 4 12.03 15.28 -18.65
N GLU A 5 10.75 15.50 -18.68
CA GLU A 5 9.95 15.51 -17.45
C GLU A 5 9.81 14.10 -16.90
N GLY A 6 9.88 13.95 -15.58
CA GLY A 6 9.62 12.71 -14.87
C GLY A 6 8.12 12.46 -14.69
N TRP A 7 7.81 11.28 -14.13
CA TRP A 7 6.45 10.97 -13.73
C TRP A 7 6.01 11.85 -12.55
N THR A 8 4.87 12.51 -12.68
CA THR A 8 4.36 13.46 -11.67
C THR A 8 3.14 12.92 -10.90
N GLY A 9 2.72 11.69 -11.18
CA GLY A 9 1.54 11.07 -10.57
C GLY A 9 0.24 11.37 -11.33
N ARG A 10 -0.81 10.61 -11.00
CA ARG A 10 -2.15 10.80 -11.55
C ARG A 10 -2.93 11.85 -10.79
N VAL A 11 -3.89 12.45 -11.49
CA VAL A 11 -4.90 13.34 -10.94
C VAL A 11 -6.27 12.68 -11.05
N TYR A 12 -7.31 13.28 -10.46
CA TYR A 12 -8.64 12.69 -10.37
C TYR A 12 -9.19 12.22 -11.72
N GLU A 13 -9.00 13.00 -12.79
CA GLU A 13 -9.53 12.73 -14.13
C GLU A 13 -8.84 11.55 -14.83
N ASP A 14 -7.75 11.03 -14.27
CA ASP A 14 -7.01 9.89 -14.84
C ASP A 14 -7.52 8.53 -14.31
N PHE A 15 -8.56 8.53 -13.45
CA PHE A 15 -9.12 7.31 -12.87
C PHE A 15 -10.48 6.97 -13.48
N GLU A 16 -10.62 5.77 -14.02
CA GLU A 16 -11.87 5.21 -14.50
C GLU A 16 -12.26 3.99 -13.67
N VAL A 17 -13.57 3.82 -13.38
CA VAL A 17 -14.05 2.64 -12.66
C VAL A 17 -13.81 1.38 -13.49
N GLY A 18 -13.19 0.38 -12.87
CA GLY A 18 -12.79 -0.87 -13.52
C GLY A 18 -11.34 -0.91 -13.98
N ASP A 19 -10.62 0.23 -13.94
CA ASP A 19 -9.17 0.23 -14.20
C ASP A 19 -8.42 -0.62 -13.19
N VAL A 20 -7.45 -1.40 -13.68
CA VAL A 20 -6.55 -2.20 -12.85
C VAL A 20 -5.11 -1.72 -13.01
N TYR A 21 -4.52 -1.28 -11.93
CA TYR A 21 -3.12 -0.86 -11.87
C TYR A 21 -2.26 -1.99 -11.31
N GLN A 22 -1.38 -2.54 -12.12
CA GLN A 22 -0.35 -3.48 -11.70
C GLN A 22 0.87 -2.67 -11.24
N HIS A 23 1.13 -2.62 -9.92
CA HIS A 23 2.25 -1.84 -9.39
C HIS A 23 3.60 -2.51 -9.72
N PRO A 24 4.58 -1.78 -10.30
CA PRO A 24 5.72 -2.42 -10.94
C PRO A 24 6.79 -2.96 -9.97
N LEU A 25 6.82 -2.47 -8.72
CA LEU A 25 7.91 -2.76 -7.80
C LEU A 25 7.51 -3.79 -6.74
N GLY A 26 8.25 -4.90 -6.67
CA GLY A 26 8.22 -5.82 -5.55
C GLY A 26 9.07 -5.32 -4.38
N ARG A 27 8.71 -5.70 -3.13
CA ARG A 27 9.47 -5.38 -1.92
C ARG A 27 9.73 -6.66 -1.11
N THR A 28 10.98 -7.09 -1.03
CA THR A 28 11.40 -8.17 -0.13
C THR A 28 11.48 -7.66 1.30
N ILE A 29 10.85 -8.35 2.23
CA ILE A 29 10.84 -7.98 3.65
C ILE A 29 12.06 -8.61 4.34
N HIS A 30 12.93 -7.76 4.89
CA HIS A 30 14.08 -8.20 5.65
C HIS A 30 13.78 -8.28 7.16
N PRO A 31 14.52 -9.09 7.93
CA PRO A 31 14.36 -9.19 9.38
C PRO A 31 14.43 -7.83 10.09
N ALA A 32 15.31 -6.93 9.62
CA ALA A 32 15.42 -5.58 10.16
C ALA A 32 14.13 -4.77 9.96
N ASP A 33 13.46 -4.88 8.80
CA ASP A 33 12.19 -4.18 8.55
C ASP A 33 11.14 -4.58 9.59
N ASN A 34 11.02 -5.89 9.82
CA ASN A 34 10.02 -6.45 10.73
C ASN A 34 10.28 -6.07 12.20
N ALA A 35 11.51 -6.26 12.65
CA ALA A 35 11.90 -5.93 14.03
C ALA A 35 11.77 -4.42 14.30
N TRP A 36 12.33 -3.57 13.44
CA TRP A 36 12.25 -2.12 13.61
C TRP A 36 10.82 -1.60 13.58
N PHE A 37 10.02 -2.03 12.62
CA PHE A 37 8.62 -1.59 12.54
C PHE A 37 7.84 -2.00 13.77
N SER A 38 7.97 -3.26 14.22
CA SER A 38 7.25 -3.77 15.39
C SER A 38 7.61 -3.01 16.65
N LEU A 39 8.91 -2.81 16.92
CA LEU A 39 9.38 -2.12 18.12
C LEU A 39 9.08 -0.62 18.05
N LEU A 40 9.23 0.03 16.89
CA LEU A 40 8.91 1.44 16.70
C LEU A 40 7.41 1.73 16.96
N THR A 41 6.54 0.79 16.60
CA THR A 41 5.09 0.90 16.79
C THR A 41 4.58 0.30 18.09
N MET A 42 5.49 -0.01 19.02
CA MET A 42 5.20 -0.60 20.33
C MET A 42 4.48 -1.96 20.28
N ASN A 43 4.61 -2.71 19.19
CA ASN A 43 4.12 -4.07 19.14
C ASN A 43 5.15 -5.00 19.78
N THR A 44 4.91 -5.37 21.02
CA THR A 44 5.81 -6.18 21.85
C THR A 44 5.60 -7.68 21.70
N ASN A 45 4.78 -8.14 20.73
CA ASN A 45 4.61 -9.57 20.50
C ASN A 45 5.92 -10.17 19.94
N PRO A 46 6.59 -11.08 20.69
CA PRO A 46 7.90 -11.59 20.33
C PRO A 46 7.92 -12.40 19.04
N VAL A 47 6.78 -12.86 18.56
CA VAL A 47 6.70 -13.61 17.29
C VAL A 47 7.26 -12.83 16.09
N HIS A 48 7.35 -11.49 16.18
CA HIS A 48 7.81 -10.63 15.11
C HIS A 48 9.33 -10.35 15.11
N PHE A 49 10.02 -10.55 16.26
CA PHE A 49 11.43 -10.13 16.38
C PHE A 49 12.30 -11.04 17.25
N ASP A 50 11.72 -12.03 17.96
CA ASP A 50 12.46 -13.05 18.71
C ASP A 50 12.40 -14.37 17.94
N ALA A 51 13.46 -14.67 17.19
CA ALA A 51 13.53 -15.88 16.36
C ALA A 51 13.49 -17.17 17.20
N ALA A 52 14.05 -17.15 18.42
CA ALA A 52 14.01 -18.32 19.31
C ALA A 52 12.60 -18.57 19.87
N TYR A 53 11.85 -17.51 20.13
CA TYR A 53 10.43 -17.60 20.49
C TYR A 53 9.61 -18.08 19.29
N ALA A 54 9.76 -17.44 18.14
CA ALA A 54 9.00 -17.74 16.92
C ALA A 54 9.19 -19.20 16.46
N ALA A 55 10.39 -19.76 16.62
CA ALA A 55 10.69 -21.15 16.31
C ALA A 55 9.86 -22.16 17.13
N ARG A 56 9.32 -21.75 18.28
CA ARG A 56 8.46 -22.59 19.15
C ARG A 56 6.96 -22.40 18.89
N THR A 57 6.59 -21.45 18.01
CA THR A 57 5.20 -21.23 17.60
C THR A 57 4.80 -22.16 16.45
N GLU A 58 3.53 -22.22 16.14
CA GLU A 58 3.01 -22.94 14.96
C GLU A 58 3.62 -22.47 13.62
N PHE A 59 4.14 -21.25 13.57
CA PHE A 59 4.78 -20.67 12.37
C PHE A 59 6.24 -21.15 12.19
N GLY A 60 6.94 -21.58 13.25
CA GLY A 60 8.30 -22.08 13.21
C GLY A 60 9.38 -21.05 12.85
N LYS A 61 9.01 -19.80 12.61
CA LYS A 61 9.89 -18.68 12.21
C LYS A 61 9.20 -17.32 12.43
N PRO A 62 9.96 -16.20 12.44
CA PRO A 62 9.36 -14.88 12.64
C PRO A 62 8.27 -14.56 11.63
N LEU A 63 7.10 -14.18 12.15
CA LEU A 63 5.96 -13.71 11.40
C LEU A 63 6.09 -12.21 11.14
N VAL A 64 5.85 -11.77 9.93
CA VAL A 64 5.84 -10.33 9.61
C VAL A 64 4.64 -9.65 10.27
N ASN A 65 4.88 -8.48 10.86
CA ASN A 65 3.85 -7.65 11.45
C ASN A 65 2.79 -7.27 10.40
N SER A 66 1.53 -7.53 10.70
CA SER A 66 0.40 -7.29 9.80
C SER A 66 0.31 -5.82 9.33
N CYS A 67 0.60 -4.88 10.24
CA CYS A 67 0.60 -3.45 9.90
C CYS A 67 1.78 -3.08 8.97
N LEU A 68 2.92 -3.77 9.07
CA LEU A 68 4.02 -3.60 8.12
C LEU A 68 3.61 -4.08 6.72
N THR A 69 2.95 -5.23 6.61
CA THR A 69 2.41 -5.73 5.33
C THR A 69 1.43 -4.72 4.72
N LEU A 70 0.51 -4.18 5.52
CA LEU A 70 -0.43 -3.13 5.07
C LEU A 70 0.30 -1.87 4.61
N ALA A 71 1.30 -1.42 5.34
CA ALA A 71 2.09 -0.23 5.00
C ALA A 71 2.86 -0.42 3.69
N ILE A 72 3.50 -1.59 3.48
CA ILE A 72 4.23 -1.91 2.25
C ILE A 72 3.30 -1.92 1.03
N VAL A 73 2.18 -2.66 1.10
CA VAL A 73 1.22 -2.77 -0.01
C VAL A 73 0.59 -1.41 -0.33
N THR A 74 0.28 -0.61 0.70
CA THR A 74 -0.18 0.77 0.49
C THR A 74 0.90 1.60 -0.18
N GLY A 75 2.14 1.52 0.29
CA GLY A 75 3.29 2.24 -0.27
C GLY A 75 3.56 1.92 -1.74
N GLN A 76 3.48 0.63 -2.13
CA GLN A 76 3.64 0.20 -3.52
C GLN A 76 2.61 0.84 -4.46
N SER A 77 1.41 1.14 -3.96
CA SER A 77 0.34 1.77 -4.75
C SER A 77 0.49 3.28 -4.92
N VAL A 78 1.38 3.94 -4.18
CA VAL A 78 1.46 5.42 -4.14
C VAL A 78 1.73 6.02 -5.50
N THR A 79 2.75 5.54 -6.20
CA THR A 79 3.17 6.09 -7.50
C THR A 79 2.03 6.10 -8.52
N ASP A 80 1.22 5.03 -8.55
CA ASP A 80 0.14 4.89 -9.52
C ASP A 80 -1.17 5.54 -9.08
N LEU A 81 -1.45 5.58 -7.78
CA LEU A 81 -2.77 5.98 -7.28
C LEU A 81 -2.77 7.28 -6.49
N SER A 82 -1.80 7.48 -5.62
CA SER A 82 -1.92 8.50 -4.59
C SER A 82 -0.72 9.43 -4.46
N GLN A 83 0.12 9.54 -5.50
CA GLN A 83 1.23 10.50 -5.54
C GLN A 83 0.74 11.94 -5.35
N ASN A 84 -0.42 12.28 -5.94
CA ASN A 84 -1.06 13.59 -5.83
C ASN A 84 -2.27 13.56 -4.86
N ALA A 85 -2.27 12.66 -3.88
CA ALA A 85 -3.34 12.62 -2.89
C ALA A 85 -3.24 13.80 -1.92
N ILE A 86 -4.40 14.37 -1.60
CA ILE A 86 -4.56 15.39 -0.56
C ILE A 86 -4.62 14.72 0.81
N ALA A 87 -5.38 13.60 0.89
CA ALA A 87 -5.61 12.88 2.12
C ALA A 87 -5.99 11.43 1.85
N ASN A 88 -5.54 10.55 2.71
CA ASN A 88 -6.09 9.21 2.82
C ASN A 88 -7.30 9.28 3.77
N LEU A 89 -8.46 8.82 3.30
CA LEU A 89 -9.72 8.94 4.05
C LEU A 89 -10.03 7.69 4.88
N GLY A 90 -9.45 6.55 4.52
CA GLY A 90 -9.61 5.33 5.29
C GLY A 90 -9.26 4.05 4.54
N TRP A 91 -9.15 2.99 5.32
CA TRP A 91 -9.09 1.60 4.86
C TRP A 91 -10.28 0.85 5.41
N ASP A 92 -10.92 0.06 4.56
CA ASP A 92 -12.03 -0.81 4.91
C ASP A 92 -11.72 -2.25 4.49
N GLN A 93 -12.40 -3.20 5.12
CA GLN A 93 -12.35 -4.62 4.75
C GLN A 93 -10.92 -5.17 4.68
N VAL A 94 -10.05 -4.75 5.58
CA VAL A 94 -8.67 -5.25 5.66
C VAL A 94 -8.70 -6.73 6.06
N ARG A 95 -8.11 -7.60 5.22
CA ARG A 95 -8.01 -9.05 5.43
C ARG A 95 -6.59 -9.53 5.15
N LEU A 96 -6.13 -10.46 5.98
CA LEU A 96 -4.82 -11.11 5.88
C LEU A 96 -5.03 -12.63 5.73
N PRO A 97 -5.37 -13.12 4.53
CA PRO A 97 -5.76 -14.52 4.34
C PRO A 97 -4.60 -15.50 4.53
N HIS A 98 -3.36 -15.07 4.34
CA HIS A 98 -2.17 -15.91 4.51
C HIS A 98 -1.08 -15.16 5.25
N PRO A 99 -0.27 -15.86 6.08
CA PRO A 99 0.86 -15.25 6.79
C PRO A 99 1.95 -14.80 5.81
N VAL A 100 2.67 -13.76 6.22
CA VAL A 100 3.87 -13.26 5.54
C VAL A 100 5.06 -13.51 6.45
N PHE A 101 6.18 -13.94 5.87
CA PHE A 101 7.42 -14.22 6.58
C PHE A 101 8.57 -13.33 6.09
N GLU A 102 9.57 -13.19 6.93
CA GLU A 102 10.83 -12.56 6.53
C GLU A 102 11.44 -13.31 5.33
N GLY A 103 11.89 -12.56 4.33
CA GLY A 103 12.35 -13.09 3.05
C GLY A 103 11.25 -13.16 1.97
N ASP A 104 9.97 -13.03 2.30
CA ASP A 104 8.92 -12.92 1.28
C ASP A 104 9.05 -11.60 0.51
N THR A 105 8.76 -11.67 -0.78
CA THR A 105 8.68 -10.48 -1.66
C THR A 105 7.22 -10.19 -1.95
N ILE A 106 6.78 -9.00 -1.60
CA ILE A 106 5.39 -8.56 -1.78
C ILE A 106 5.27 -7.73 -3.05
N TYR A 107 4.23 -8.01 -3.82
CA TYR A 107 3.76 -7.28 -4.99
C TYR A 107 2.34 -6.79 -4.73
N ALA A 108 1.90 -5.78 -5.48
CA ALA A 108 0.56 -5.27 -5.30
C ALA A 108 -0.11 -4.92 -6.64
N ARG A 109 -1.44 -4.98 -6.64
CA ARG A 109 -2.29 -4.46 -7.71
C ARG A 109 -3.52 -3.81 -7.11
N SER A 110 -4.10 -2.84 -7.83
CA SER A 110 -5.28 -2.12 -7.37
C SER A 110 -6.30 -1.98 -8.48
N GLU A 111 -7.58 -2.13 -8.14
CA GLU A 111 -8.73 -1.93 -9.02
C GLU A 111 -9.53 -0.73 -8.54
N VAL A 112 -9.90 0.17 -9.45
CA VAL A 112 -10.75 1.32 -9.16
C VAL A 112 -12.21 0.87 -9.05
N LEU A 113 -12.79 1.05 -7.88
CA LEU A 113 -14.17 0.66 -7.59
C LEU A 113 -15.16 1.82 -7.74
N GLU A 114 -14.73 3.04 -7.42
CA GLU A 114 -15.59 4.23 -7.40
C GLU A 114 -14.76 5.49 -7.61
N THR A 115 -15.30 6.41 -8.38
CA THR A 115 -14.80 7.79 -8.49
C THR A 115 -15.96 8.76 -8.32
N ARG A 116 -15.75 9.83 -7.57
CA ARG A 116 -16.72 10.90 -7.41
C ARG A 116 -16.07 12.22 -7.08
N GLU A 117 -16.70 13.30 -7.46
CA GLU A 117 -16.23 14.64 -7.08
C GLU A 117 -16.38 14.88 -5.57
N SER A 118 -15.48 15.66 -5.01
CA SER A 118 -15.60 16.11 -3.63
C SER A 118 -16.64 17.20 -3.51
N LYS A 119 -17.63 17.02 -2.62
CA LYS A 119 -18.67 18.03 -2.37
C LYS A 119 -18.16 19.25 -1.62
N SER A 120 -17.12 19.08 -0.82
CA SER A 120 -16.55 20.16 0.03
C SER A 120 -15.30 20.80 -0.52
N ARG A 121 -14.64 20.19 -1.53
CA ARG A 121 -13.38 20.67 -2.13
C ARG A 121 -13.46 20.60 -3.65
N PRO A 122 -13.85 21.71 -4.32
CA PRO A 122 -14.06 21.71 -5.80
C PRO A 122 -12.82 21.33 -6.62
N HIS A 123 -11.62 21.51 -6.05
CA HIS A 123 -10.33 21.19 -6.65
C HIS A 123 -9.89 19.74 -6.45
N ALA A 124 -10.77 18.89 -5.91
CA ALA A 124 -10.46 17.52 -5.57
C ALA A 124 -11.56 16.52 -5.98
N GLY A 125 -11.16 15.29 -6.22
CA GLY A 125 -12.03 14.14 -6.33
C GLY A 125 -11.72 13.07 -5.29
N ILE A 126 -12.61 12.12 -5.14
CA ILE A 126 -12.49 10.98 -4.23
C ILE A 126 -12.46 9.72 -5.06
N VAL A 127 -11.48 8.87 -4.79
CA VAL A 127 -11.28 7.59 -5.48
C VAL A 127 -11.29 6.49 -4.43
N ARG A 128 -12.00 5.40 -4.72
CA ARG A 128 -12.03 4.19 -3.91
C ARG A 128 -11.48 3.04 -4.72
N VAL A 129 -10.52 2.32 -4.16
CA VAL A 129 -9.85 1.20 -4.82
C VAL A 129 -9.88 -0.05 -3.94
N LYS A 130 -9.90 -1.23 -4.57
CA LYS A 130 -9.54 -2.49 -3.93
C LYS A 130 -8.08 -2.78 -4.24
N THR A 131 -7.26 -2.98 -3.22
CA THR A 131 -5.84 -3.34 -3.36
C THR A 131 -5.62 -4.75 -2.85
N THR A 132 -4.88 -5.55 -3.63
CA THR A 132 -4.49 -6.92 -3.32
C THR A 132 -2.97 -6.99 -3.24
N GLY A 133 -2.45 -7.43 -2.11
CA GLY A 133 -1.05 -7.79 -1.92
C GLY A 133 -0.82 -9.27 -2.18
N LEU A 134 0.22 -9.59 -2.94
CA LEU A 134 0.59 -10.96 -3.35
C LEU A 134 2.03 -11.24 -2.92
N ASN A 135 2.34 -12.46 -2.50
CA ASN A 135 3.73 -12.86 -2.33
C ASN A 135 4.35 -13.30 -3.68
N GLN A 136 5.64 -13.69 -3.66
CA GLN A 136 6.40 -14.15 -4.82
C GLN A 136 5.82 -15.37 -5.55
N ASN A 137 4.94 -16.12 -4.88
CA ASN A 137 4.25 -17.30 -5.43
C ASN A 137 2.83 -16.99 -5.94
N GLY A 138 2.45 -15.69 -5.96
CA GLY A 138 1.11 -15.28 -6.38
C GLY A 138 0.00 -15.53 -5.35
N VAL A 139 0.37 -15.89 -4.11
CA VAL A 139 -0.58 -16.10 -3.02
C VAL A 139 -1.02 -14.76 -2.45
N THR A 140 -2.33 -14.55 -2.32
CA THR A 140 -2.89 -13.34 -1.70
C THR A 140 -2.58 -13.33 -0.21
N VAL A 141 -1.85 -12.31 0.24
CA VAL A 141 -1.45 -12.14 1.64
C VAL A 141 -2.17 -10.98 2.32
N LEU A 142 -2.70 -10.06 1.53
CA LEU A 142 -3.45 -8.90 2.02
C LEU A 142 -4.49 -8.47 1.00
N GLU A 143 -5.67 -8.10 1.46
CA GLU A 143 -6.67 -7.37 0.69
C GLU A 143 -7.25 -6.23 1.53
N PHE A 144 -7.53 -5.11 0.89
CA PHE A 144 -8.28 -4.00 1.51
C PHE A 144 -8.94 -3.12 0.47
N THR A 145 -9.94 -2.37 0.87
CA THR A 145 -10.42 -1.21 0.13
C THR A 145 -9.86 0.06 0.76
N ARG A 146 -9.40 1.00 -0.07
CA ARG A 146 -8.90 2.30 0.36
C ARG A 146 -9.66 3.41 -0.33
N THR A 147 -10.03 4.42 0.43
CA THR A 147 -10.62 5.65 -0.09
C THR A 147 -9.64 6.79 0.14
N PHE A 148 -9.34 7.55 -0.90
CA PHE A 148 -8.45 8.70 -0.82
C PHE A 148 -8.98 9.88 -1.65
N MET A 149 -8.55 11.07 -1.26
CA MET A 149 -8.84 12.31 -1.96
C MET A 149 -7.62 12.72 -2.77
N VAL A 150 -7.80 13.05 -4.04
CA VAL A 150 -6.74 13.40 -4.98
C VAL A 150 -7.06 14.72 -5.68
N TYR A 151 -6.02 15.49 -6.01
CA TYR A 151 -6.17 16.73 -6.75
C TYR A 151 -6.76 16.51 -8.14
N LYS A 152 -7.57 17.45 -8.60
CA LYS A 152 -7.95 17.59 -9.99
C LYS A 152 -6.83 18.25 -10.80
N ARG A 153 -6.90 18.05 -12.11
CA ARG A 153 -5.96 18.65 -13.09
C ARG A 153 -5.87 20.16 -12.92
N GLY A 154 -4.64 20.67 -12.91
CA GLY A 154 -4.35 22.09 -12.72
C GLY A 154 -4.40 22.57 -11.26
N HIS A 155 -4.62 21.68 -10.29
CA HIS A 155 -4.67 22.03 -8.87
C HIS A 155 -3.57 21.36 -8.03
N VAL A 156 -2.75 20.51 -8.63
CA VAL A 156 -1.58 19.93 -7.95
C VAL A 156 -0.60 21.05 -7.63
N PRO A 157 -0.13 21.18 -6.38
CA PRO A 157 0.89 22.15 -6.02
C PRO A 157 2.14 21.98 -6.90
N ALA A 158 2.71 23.08 -7.36
CA ALA A 158 3.96 23.04 -8.10
C ALA A 158 5.07 22.44 -7.23
N ALA A 159 5.91 21.60 -7.85
CA ALA A 159 7.18 21.24 -7.23
C ALA A 159 8.06 22.49 -7.14
N GLY A 160 8.63 22.77 -5.97
CA GLY A 160 9.49 23.93 -5.76
C GLY A 160 10.84 23.81 -6.47
#